data_de438f1b730919a2ead8ceb4b03f6e69
#
_entry.id   de438f1b730919a2ead8ceb4b03f6e69
#
_cell.length_a   1.000
_cell.length_b   1.000
_cell.length_c   1.000
_cell.angle_alpha   90.00
_cell.angle_beta   90.00
_cell.angle_gamma   90.00
#
_symmetry.space_group_name_H-M   'P 1'
#
loop_
_entity.id
_entity.type
_entity.pdbx_description
1 polymer ?
#
loop_
_entity_poly.entity_id
_entity_poly.type
_entity_poly.pdbx_seq_one_letter_code
_entity_poly.pdbx_strand_id
1 'polypeptide(L)'
;MSETDTVADRAGSRSATGGRRATPGGPRPAGERRPYWTARRRDQLTGYLFITPQMLGSAVFVILPLILVVWYSLHEWNVLAGTFDYVGAENYQALADDTNLPGVLKATGLFSIGLVIFNLALALLLAVLLNQRLRGSIVFRTLFFSPVVVSLVAWTIVWGFLLQDNGGINGLLDTIGVDGPNWLRGETTAMLSVIVVQVFKNVGLNMVLFLAALQGVPAELYEAAEVDGASRMRQFWRITVPLISPTILLTSIITVVGSLQVFAQIAVLTQGGPGTSTTVLVYYLYQQAFQFHHFGYGATLSIALFAIVLALTVLQWQMRKRWVFHES
;
A
#
# COMPACT_ATOMS: atom_id res chain seq x y z
N MET A 1 -26.46 22.76 60.34
CA MET A 1 -26.07 24.17 60.47
C MET A 1 -26.25 24.71 59.07
N SER A 2 -27.41 25.19 58.75
CA SER A 2 -27.94 26.57 58.89
C SER A 2 -27.39 27.39 57.75
N GLU A 3 -28.09 28.05 56.92
CA GLU A 3 -29.43 28.70 56.87
C GLU A 3 -29.42 29.41 55.52
N THR A 4 -30.43 29.22 54.71
CA THR A 4 -31.65 30.02 54.56
C THR A 4 -31.48 31.34 53.84
N ASP A 5 -32.27 31.44 52.75
CA ASP A 5 -33.25 32.49 52.43
C ASP A 5 -32.69 33.86 51.99
N THR A 6 -33.20 34.51 51.00
CA THR A 6 -34.59 35.05 50.89
C THR A 6 -34.87 35.62 49.49
N VAL A 7 -36.06 35.35 49.09
CA VAL A 7 -36.98 36.00 48.12
C VAL A 7 -37.28 37.47 48.51
N ALA A 8 -37.44 38.34 47.46
CA ALA A 8 -38.45 39.40 47.38
C ALA A 8 -38.14 40.29 46.17
N ASP A 9 -38.90 40.25 45.11
CA ASP A 9 -40.16 40.92 44.81
C ASP A 9 -40.14 42.46 45.06
N ARG A 10 -40.22 43.18 43.99
CA ARG A 10 -41.14 44.34 43.89
C ARG A 10 -41.22 44.92 42.46
N ALA A 11 -42.44 44.92 42.05
CA ALA A 11 -43.00 45.58 40.90
C ALA A 11 -42.90 47.11 40.95
N GLY A 12 -42.93 47.68 39.74
CA GLY A 12 -43.66 48.91 39.46
C GLY A 12 -42.86 50.17 39.29
N SER A 13 -42.81 50.69 38.12
CA SER A 13 -43.57 51.91 37.78
C SER A 13 -43.31 52.39 36.37
N ARG A 14 -44.40 52.79 35.79
CA ARG A 14 -44.54 53.47 34.50
C ARG A 14 -43.87 54.84 34.51
N SER A 15 -43.35 55.26 33.39
CA SER A 15 -43.82 56.39 32.58
C SER A 15 -42.66 57.13 31.94
N ALA A 16 -42.68 57.40 30.78
CA ALA A 16 -42.90 58.63 30.05
C ALA A 16 -42.10 58.73 28.75
N THR A 17 -42.82 58.67 27.73
CA THR A 17 -42.71 59.39 26.43
C THR A 17 -41.57 60.40 26.36
N GLY A 18 -40.61 60.16 25.53
CA GLY A 18 -39.65 61.11 24.99
C GLY A 18 -39.37 60.83 23.51
N GLY A 19 -40.19 61.41 22.66
CA GLY A 19 -40.01 61.30 21.21
C GLY A 19 -38.68 61.93 20.80
N ARG A 20 -37.73 61.13 20.39
CA ARG A 20 -36.56 61.61 19.67
C ARG A 20 -36.90 61.64 18.19
N ARG A 21 -37.04 62.89 17.69
CA ARG A 21 -37.07 63.21 16.26
C ARG A 21 -35.91 62.51 15.55
N ALA A 22 -36.25 61.72 14.53
CA ALA A 22 -35.31 61.19 13.59
C ALA A 22 -34.63 62.33 12.84
N THR A 23 -33.35 62.50 12.99
CA THR A 23 -32.52 63.31 12.11
C THR A 23 -32.38 62.59 10.78
N PRO A 24 -32.55 63.32 9.63
CA PRO A 24 -32.40 62.73 8.31
C PRO A 24 -30.97 62.26 8.15
N GLY A 25 -30.82 61.03 7.72
CA GLY A 25 -29.52 60.35 7.54
C GLY A 25 -28.57 61.11 6.64
N GLY A 26 -27.42 61.41 7.17
CA GLY A 26 -26.26 61.80 6.35
C GLY A 26 -25.88 60.64 5.38
N PRO A 27 -25.27 60.98 4.26
CA PRO A 27 -24.87 59.94 3.29
C PRO A 27 -23.94 58.94 3.97
N ARG A 28 -24.31 57.67 3.94
CA ARG A 28 -23.46 56.57 4.37
C ARG A 28 -22.20 56.65 3.54
N PRO A 29 -20.99 56.60 4.15
CA PRO A 29 -19.77 56.55 3.38
C PRO A 29 -19.86 55.35 2.44
N ALA A 30 -19.68 55.60 1.15
CA ALA A 30 -19.64 54.56 0.13
C ALA A 30 -18.54 53.56 0.56
N GLY A 31 -18.96 52.41 1.05
CA GLY A 31 -18.04 51.34 1.39
C GLY A 31 -17.18 51.06 0.17
N GLU A 32 -15.89 51.24 0.33
CA GLU A 32 -14.89 50.84 -0.65
C GLU A 32 -15.19 49.41 -1.08
N ARG A 33 -15.79 49.26 -2.24
CA ARG A 33 -15.93 47.96 -2.90
C ARG A 33 -14.51 47.54 -3.28
N ARG A 34 -13.81 46.86 -2.36
CA ARG A 34 -12.55 46.20 -2.72
C ARG A 34 -12.88 45.27 -3.88
N PRO A 35 -12.19 45.43 -5.01
CA PRO A 35 -12.53 44.65 -6.20
C PRO A 35 -12.37 43.15 -5.88
N TYR A 36 -13.45 42.42 -5.91
CA TYR A 36 -13.50 40.96 -5.67
C TYR A 36 -12.48 40.17 -6.50
N TRP A 37 -12.07 40.73 -7.64
CA TRP A 37 -11.09 40.17 -8.55
C TRP A 37 -9.66 40.12 -7.97
N THR A 38 -9.27 41.11 -7.15
CA THR A 38 -7.93 41.15 -6.54
C THR A 38 -7.77 40.20 -5.40
N ALA A 39 -8.82 39.95 -4.58
CA ALA A 39 -8.79 38.95 -3.52
C ALA A 39 -8.68 37.55 -4.11
N ARG A 40 -9.49 37.21 -5.11
CA ARG A 40 -9.48 35.90 -5.75
C ARG A 40 -8.12 35.58 -6.43
N ARG A 41 -7.51 36.56 -7.09
CA ARG A 41 -6.18 36.36 -7.69
C ARG A 41 -5.10 36.18 -6.63
N ARG A 42 -5.17 36.89 -5.52
CA ARG A 42 -4.23 36.71 -4.40
C ARG A 42 -4.37 35.35 -3.74
N ASP A 43 -5.59 34.87 -3.55
CA ASP A 43 -5.86 33.54 -3.01
C ASP A 43 -5.38 32.45 -3.97
N GLN A 44 -5.56 32.62 -5.28
CA GLN A 44 -5.03 31.72 -6.29
C GLN A 44 -3.49 31.72 -6.30
N LEU A 45 -2.84 32.87 -6.26
CA LEU A 45 -1.39 33.00 -6.20
C LEU A 45 -0.82 32.34 -4.92
N THR A 46 -1.48 32.57 -3.80
CA THR A 46 -1.11 31.94 -2.53
C THR A 46 -1.28 30.41 -2.63
N GLY A 47 -2.39 29.94 -3.20
CA GLY A 47 -2.60 28.51 -3.44
C GLY A 47 -1.52 27.89 -4.34
N TYR A 48 -1.18 28.53 -5.45
CA TYR A 48 -0.09 28.06 -6.32
C TYR A 48 1.26 28.07 -5.60
N LEU A 49 1.56 29.08 -4.80
CA LEU A 49 2.80 29.16 -4.05
C LEU A 49 2.96 27.99 -3.07
N PHE A 50 1.87 27.57 -2.40
CA PHE A 50 1.87 26.41 -1.51
C PHE A 50 2.02 25.07 -2.24
N ILE A 51 1.45 24.97 -3.45
CA ILE A 51 1.51 23.71 -4.24
C ILE A 51 2.83 23.62 -5.03
N THR A 52 3.44 24.74 -5.39
CA THR A 52 4.66 24.80 -6.23
C THR A 52 5.81 23.93 -5.73
N PRO A 53 6.21 23.93 -4.44
CA PRO A 53 7.31 23.09 -3.97
C PRO A 53 7.04 21.59 -4.21
N GLN A 54 5.80 21.13 -3.95
CA GLN A 54 5.39 19.76 -4.19
C GLN A 54 5.37 19.42 -5.69
N MET A 55 4.84 20.33 -6.52
CA MET A 55 4.80 20.15 -7.97
C MET A 55 6.19 20.09 -8.58
N LEU A 56 7.10 20.98 -8.14
CA LEU A 56 8.50 20.96 -8.59
C LEU A 56 9.20 19.68 -8.15
N GLY A 57 9.03 19.27 -6.90
CA GLY A 57 9.55 17.97 -6.42
C GLY A 57 9.04 16.81 -7.25
N SER A 58 7.75 16.75 -7.51
CA SER A 58 7.15 15.70 -8.35
C SER A 58 7.64 15.76 -9.80
N ALA A 59 7.79 16.97 -10.37
CA ALA A 59 8.30 17.13 -11.73
C ALA A 59 9.75 16.62 -11.86
N VAL A 60 10.63 16.99 -10.92
CA VAL A 60 12.05 16.64 -10.97
C VAL A 60 12.32 15.18 -10.56
N PHE A 61 11.65 14.67 -9.54
CA PHE A 61 11.98 13.36 -8.98
C PHE A 61 11.07 12.22 -9.46
N VAL A 62 9.93 12.52 -10.11
CA VAL A 62 9.01 11.49 -10.62
C VAL A 62 8.86 11.60 -12.13
N ILE A 63 8.45 12.78 -12.64
CA ILE A 63 8.12 12.91 -14.07
C ILE A 63 9.39 12.90 -14.92
N LEU A 64 10.42 13.64 -14.53
CA LEU A 64 11.67 13.69 -15.29
C LEU A 64 12.35 12.31 -15.41
N PRO A 65 12.55 11.52 -14.32
CA PRO A 65 13.08 10.16 -14.46
C PRO A 65 12.22 9.26 -15.33
N LEU A 66 10.89 9.38 -15.26
CA LEU A 66 9.99 8.60 -16.12
C LEU A 66 10.20 8.92 -17.60
N ILE A 67 10.34 10.21 -17.95
CA ILE A 67 10.64 10.65 -19.32
C ILE A 67 12.02 10.12 -19.75
N LEU A 68 13.01 10.18 -18.86
CA LEU A 68 14.35 9.66 -19.15
C LEU A 68 14.36 8.14 -19.37
N VAL A 69 13.58 7.37 -18.61
CA VAL A 69 13.45 5.92 -18.85
C VAL A 69 12.85 5.64 -20.22
N VAL A 70 11.82 6.39 -20.64
CA VAL A 70 11.25 6.28 -22.00
C VAL A 70 12.29 6.66 -23.05
N TRP A 71 13.09 7.69 -22.79
CA TRP A 71 14.14 8.10 -23.71
C TRP A 71 15.26 7.05 -23.81
N TYR A 72 15.73 6.50 -22.68
CA TYR A 72 16.71 5.42 -22.66
C TYR A 72 16.22 4.14 -23.33
N SER A 73 14.94 3.82 -23.28
CA SER A 73 14.39 2.62 -23.92
C SER A 73 14.48 2.67 -25.46
N LEU A 74 14.64 3.87 -26.05
CA LEU A 74 14.81 4.08 -27.48
C LEU A 74 16.30 4.17 -27.91
N HIS A 75 17.21 3.99 -26.96
CA HIS A 75 18.64 4.07 -27.20
C HIS A 75 19.33 2.80 -26.71
N GLU A 76 20.46 2.49 -27.34
CA GLU A 76 21.43 1.52 -26.81
C GLU A 76 22.61 2.27 -26.21
N TRP A 77 22.93 1.95 -24.97
CA TRP A 77 24.05 2.54 -24.28
C TRP A 77 25.11 1.47 -24.00
N ASN A 78 26.16 1.47 -24.82
CA ASN A 78 27.32 0.62 -24.60
C ASN A 78 28.34 1.38 -23.77
N VAL A 79 28.35 1.13 -22.47
CA VAL A 79 29.24 1.80 -21.50
C VAL A 79 30.71 1.49 -21.78
N LEU A 80 31.03 0.29 -22.27
CA LEU A 80 32.40 -0.14 -22.55
C LEU A 80 32.97 0.54 -23.81
N ALA A 81 32.14 0.71 -24.83
CA ALA A 81 32.52 1.40 -26.06
C ALA A 81 32.35 2.93 -25.95
N GLY A 82 31.66 3.42 -24.93
CA GLY A 82 31.34 4.84 -24.76
C GLY A 82 30.35 5.36 -25.81
N THR A 83 29.58 4.47 -26.49
CA THR A 83 28.59 4.86 -27.50
C THR A 83 27.20 4.92 -26.90
N PHE A 84 26.43 5.88 -27.41
CA PHE A 84 25.05 6.08 -27.06
C PHE A 84 24.25 6.36 -28.34
N ASP A 85 23.64 5.30 -28.87
CA ASP A 85 23.05 5.30 -30.19
C ASP A 85 21.54 5.21 -30.14
N TYR A 86 20.84 5.98 -30.99
CA TYR A 86 19.40 5.86 -31.12
C TYR A 86 19.05 4.65 -31.95
N VAL A 87 18.36 3.66 -31.33
CA VAL A 87 17.95 2.39 -31.94
C VAL A 87 16.43 2.28 -32.15
N GLY A 88 15.69 3.33 -31.83
CA GLY A 88 14.24 3.34 -32.02
C GLY A 88 13.55 2.21 -31.25
N ALA A 89 12.84 1.31 -31.92
CA ALA A 89 12.04 0.24 -31.32
C ALA A 89 12.79 -1.09 -31.17
N GLU A 90 14.09 -1.17 -31.42
CA GLU A 90 14.85 -2.44 -31.39
C GLU A 90 14.81 -3.09 -29.98
N ASN A 91 14.90 -2.31 -28.90
CA ASN A 91 14.79 -2.84 -27.54
C ASN A 91 13.40 -3.46 -27.27
N TYR A 92 12.34 -2.98 -27.91
CA TYR A 92 11.00 -3.55 -27.79
C TYR A 92 10.85 -4.82 -28.63
N GLN A 93 11.55 -4.93 -29.76
CA GLN A 93 11.62 -6.17 -30.54
C GLN A 93 12.41 -7.22 -29.76
N ALA A 94 13.55 -6.84 -29.19
CA ALA A 94 14.33 -7.70 -28.30
C ALA A 94 13.51 -8.20 -27.10
N LEU A 95 12.61 -7.36 -26.55
CA LEU A 95 11.68 -7.76 -25.49
C LEU A 95 10.68 -8.83 -25.98
N ALA A 96 10.18 -8.70 -27.18
CA ALA A 96 9.23 -9.66 -27.75
C ALA A 96 9.90 -11.01 -28.10
N ASP A 97 11.17 -10.99 -28.49
CA ASP A 97 11.96 -12.16 -28.88
C ASP A 97 12.70 -12.81 -27.69
N ASP A 98 12.61 -12.22 -26.48
CA ASP A 98 13.32 -12.73 -25.30
C ASP A 98 12.73 -14.04 -24.79
N THR A 99 13.48 -15.12 -24.99
CA THR A 99 13.09 -16.48 -24.58
C THR A 99 13.03 -16.68 -23.07
N ASN A 100 13.66 -15.82 -22.26
CA ASN A 100 13.62 -15.88 -20.79
C ASN A 100 12.39 -15.18 -20.24
N LEU A 101 11.86 -14.18 -20.95
CA LEU A 101 10.76 -13.34 -20.46
C LEU A 101 9.51 -14.12 -20.03
N PRO A 102 9.04 -15.17 -20.76
CA PRO A 102 7.91 -15.97 -20.31
C PRO A 102 8.14 -16.64 -18.96
N GLY A 103 9.37 -17.16 -18.71
CA GLY A 103 9.77 -17.74 -17.43
C GLY A 103 9.75 -16.70 -16.30
N VAL A 104 10.30 -15.52 -16.57
CA VAL A 104 10.33 -14.38 -15.64
C VAL A 104 8.91 -13.90 -15.29
N LEU A 105 8.04 -13.77 -16.28
CA LEU A 105 6.63 -13.39 -16.06
C LEU A 105 5.88 -14.45 -15.25
N LYS A 106 6.13 -15.75 -15.53
CA LYS A 106 5.57 -16.85 -14.74
C LYS A 106 6.03 -16.80 -13.29
N ALA A 107 7.33 -16.62 -13.04
CA ALA A 107 7.89 -16.50 -11.70
C ALA A 107 7.30 -15.29 -10.96
N THR A 108 7.22 -14.14 -11.65
CA THR A 108 6.59 -12.91 -11.11
C THR A 108 5.12 -13.14 -10.76
N GLY A 109 4.36 -13.79 -11.63
CA GLY A 109 2.96 -14.11 -11.42
C GLY A 109 2.76 -15.08 -10.24
N LEU A 110 3.53 -16.16 -10.17
CA LEU A 110 3.46 -17.13 -9.08
C LEU A 110 3.81 -16.49 -7.73
N PHE A 111 4.89 -15.70 -7.69
CA PHE A 111 5.26 -14.95 -6.48
C PHE A 111 4.15 -13.99 -6.05
N SER A 112 3.65 -13.16 -6.97
CA SER A 112 2.64 -12.15 -6.67
C SER A 112 1.32 -12.77 -6.20
N ILE A 113 0.82 -13.78 -6.91
CA ILE A 113 -0.42 -14.48 -6.54
C ILE A 113 -0.25 -15.18 -5.18
N GLY A 114 0.85 -15.91 -5.01
CA GLY A 114 1.15 -16.59 -3.74
C GLY A 114 1.24 -15.60 -2.58
N LEU A 115 2.02 -14.52 -2.74
CA LEU A 115 2.14 -13.49 -1.71
C LEU A 115 0.79 -12.87 -1.37
N VAL A 116 0.01 -12.45 -2.36
CA VAL A 116 -1.28 -11.77 -2.14
C VAL A 116 -2.24 -12.69 -1.40
N ILE A 117 -2.42 -13.93 -1.87
CA ILE A 117 -3.36 -14.88 -1.27
C ILE A 117 -2.94 -15.21 0.16
N PHE A 118 -1.70 -15.65 0.39
CA PHE A 118 -1.25 -16.06 1.72
C PHE A 118 -1.17 -14.87 2.69
N ASN A 119 -0.72 -13.71 2.23
CA ASN A 119 -0.60 -12.54 3.09
C ASN A 119 -1.98 -12.02 3.53
N LEU A 120 -2.92 -11.81 2.59
CA LEU A 120 -4.24 -11.29 2.92
C LEU A 120 -5.06 -12.29 3.75
N ALA A 121 -5.01 -13.58 3.40
CA ALA A 121 -5.70 -14.63 4.16
C ALA A 121 -5.18 -14.72 5.60
N LEU A 122 -3.85 -14.76 5.78
CA LEU A 122 -3.24 -14.83 7.10
C LEU A 122 -3.47 -13.54 7.90
N ALA A 123 -3.33 -12.37 7.27
CA ALA A 123 -3.58 -11.08 7.91
C ALA A 123 -5.03 -10.94 8.39
N LEU A 124 -6.00 -11.34 7.56
CA LEU A 124 -7.41 -11.31 7.93
C LEU A 124 -7.72 -12.31 9.04
N LEU A 125 -7.17 -13.54 8.96
CA LEU A 125 -7.31 -14.54 10.01
C LEU A 125 -6.79 -14.01 11.35
N LEU A 126 -5.57 -13.45 11.36
CA LEU A 126 -4.97 -12.87 12.56
C LEU A 126 -5.79 -11.69 13.08
N ALA A 127 -6.29 -10.83 12.21
CA ALA A 127 -7.12 -9.69 12.59
C ALA A 127 -8.43 -10.15 13.26
N VAL A 128 -9.11 -11.15 12.70
CA VAL A 128 -10.34 -11.74 13.29
C VAL A 128 -10.06 -12.36 14.66
N LEU A 129 -8.96 -13.13 14.79
CA LEU A 129 -8.57 -13.71 16.06
C LEU A 129 -8.25 -12.64 17.13
N LEU A 130 -7.51 -11.59 16.75
CA LEU A 130 -7.09 -10.52 17.64
C LEU A 130 -8.16 -9.45 17.87
N ASN A 131 -9.25 -9.46 17.13
CA ASN A 131 -10.42 -8.60 17.36
C ASN A 131 -11.23 -9.07 18.59
N GLN A 132 -11.06 -10.31 19.00
CA GLN A 132 -11.67 -10.84 20.23
C GLN A 132 -10.99 -10.21 21.46
N ARG A 133 -11.75 -10.10 22.57
CA ARG A 133 -11.24 -9.60 23.87
C ARG A 133 -10.31 -10.62 24.55
N LEU A 134 -9.19 -10.94 23.91
CA LEU A 134 -8.21 -11.87 24.44
C LEU A 134 -7.23 -11.17 25.40
N ARG A 135 -6.95 -11.78 26.53
CA ARG A 135 -5.87 -11.33 27.41
C ARG A 135 -4.54 -11.47 26.67
N GLY A 136 -3.74 -10.39 26.59
CA GLY A 136 -2.45 -10.40 25.90
C GLY A 136 -2.51 -10.06 24.39
N SER A 137 -3.67 -9.66 23.84
CA SER A 137 -3.80 -9.27 22.42
C SER A 137 -2.77 -8.22 21.97
N ILE A 138 -2.37 -7.33 22.87
CA ILE A 138 -1.35 -6.30 22.60
C ILE A 138 0.00 -6.95 22.31
N VAL A 139 0.40 -7.98 23.07
CA VAL A 139 1.67 -8.69 22.86
C VAL A 139 1.70 -9.35 21.49
N PHE A 140 0.63 -10.04 21.12
CA PHE A 140 0.54 -10.67 19.79
C PHE A 140 0.55 -9.63 18.66
N ARG A 141 -0.18 -8.51 18.81
CA ARG A 141 -0.15 -7.41 17.84
C ARG A 141 1.28 -6.87 17.66
N THR A 142 1.98 -6.63 18.76
CA THR A 142 3.37 -6.16 18.71
C THR A 142 4.29 -7.18 18.06
N LEU A 143 4.15 -8.47 18.39
CA LEU A 143 4.96 -9.55 17.83
C LEU A 143 4.80 -9.66 16.31
N PHE A 144 3.55 -9.68 15.81
CA PHE A 144 3.30 -9.76 14.36
C PHE A 144 3.62 -8.46 13.63
N PHE A 145 3.57 -7.32 14.31
CA PHE A 145 3.92 -6.03 13.70
C PHE A 145 5.44 -5.75 13.71
N SER A 146 6.19 -6.33 14.66
CA SER A 146 7.62 -6.06 14.82
C SER A 146 8.47 -6.30 13.56
N PRO A 147 8.19 -7.32 12.69
CA PRO A 147 8.96 -7.50 11.46
C PRO A 147 8.90 -6.30 10.53
N VAL A 148 7.81 -5.52 10.55
CA VAL A 148 7.63 -4.33 9.69
C VAL A 148 8.71 -3.29 9.94
N VAL A 149 9.13 -3.13 11.20
CA VAL A 149 10.13 -2.13 11.63
C VAL A 149 11.56 -2.56 11.30
N VAL A 150 11.81 -3.85 11.17
CA VAL A 150 13.15 -4.38 10.86
C VAL A 150 13.57 -3.99 9.44
N SER A 151 14.84 -3.62 9.23
CA SER A 151 15.37 -3.39 7.88
C SER A 151 15.12 -4.59 6.97
N LEU A 152 14.67 -4.35 5.73
CA LEU A 152 14.39 -5.42 4.76
C LEU A 152 15.61 -6.29 4.48
N VAL A 153 16.78 -5.69 4.34
CA VAL A 153 18.03 -6.40 4.08
C VAL A 153 18.43 -7.27 5.27
N ALA A 154 18.37 -6.70 6.50
CA ALA A 154 18.68 -7.47 7.72
C ALA A 154 17.70 -8.65 7.89
N TRP A 155 16.40 -8.41 7.65
CA TRP A 155 15.37 -9.46 7.67
C TRP A 155 15.71 -10.59 6.71
N THR A 156 16.07 -10.25 5.48
CA THR A 156 16.37 -11.23 4.43
C THR A 156 17.64 -12.01 4.75
N ILE A 157 18.68 -11.37 5.29
CA ILE A 157 19.93 -12.04 5.71
C ILE A 157 19.65 -13.05 6.83
N VAL A 158 18.88 -12.66 7.85
CA VAL A 158 18.52 -13.58 8.96
C VAL A 158 17.78 -14.80 8.44
N TRP A 159 16.79 -14.61 7.56
CA TRP A 159 16.08 -15.72 6.94
C TRP A 159 16.98 -16.55 6.03
N GLY A 160 17.93 -15.91 5.35
CA GLY A 160 18.95 -16.62 4.56
C GLY A 160 19.76 -17.61 5.40
N PHE A 161 20.17 -17.23 6.60
CA PHE A 161 20.85 -18.14 7.54
C PHE A 161 19.92 -19.24 8.08
N LEU A 162 18.67 -18.90 8.38
CA LEU A 162 17.72 -19.88 8.90
C LEU A 162 17.35 -20.97 7.88
N LEU A 163 17.30 -20.60 6.59
CA LEU A 163 16.88 -21.44 5.47
C LEU A 163 18.04 -22.18 4.77
N GLN A 164 19.28 -22.05 5.25
CA GLN A 164 20.42 -22.85 4.74
C GLN A 164 20.24 -24.34 5.06
N ASP A 165 20.93 -25.19 4.31
CA ASP A 165 20.87 -26.64 4.50
C ASP A 165 21.20 -27.06 5.94
N ASN A 166 22.22 -26.42 6.53
CA ASN A 166 22.59 -26.59 7.96
C ASN A 166 22.05 -25.44 8.81
N GLY A 167 20.95 -24.80 8.40
CA GLY A 167 20.37 -23.65 9.08
C GLY A 167 19.47 -24.05 10.25
N GLY A 168 19.01 -23.01 10.98
CA GLY A 168 18.19 -23.24 12.19
C GLY A 168 16.90 -24.01 11.95
N ILE A 169 16.27 -23.87 10.76
CA ILE A 169 15.02 -24.58 10.45
C ILE A 169 15.29 -26.08 10.24
N ASN A 170 16.31 -26.46 9.47
CA ASN A 170 16.69 -27.86 9.29
C ASN A 170 17.21 -28.46 10.59
N GLY A 171 17.98 -27.71 11.37
CA GLY A 171 18.41 -28.15 12.69
C GLY A 171 17.22 -28.47 13.65
N LEU A 172 16.14 -27.69 13.59
CA LEU A 172 14.93 -28.01 14.35
C LEU A 172 14.18 -29.23 13.80
N LEU A 173 14.13 -29.41 12.47
CA LEU A 173 13.53 -30.58 11.83
C LEU A 173 14.30 -31.88 12.18
N ASP A 174 15.63 -31.82 12.19
CA ASP A 174 16.49 -32.93 12.57
C ASP A 174 16.25 -33.41 14.01
N THR A 175 15.91 -32.50 14.95
CA THR A 175 15.59 -32.90 16.35
C THR A 175 14.35 -33.76 16.44
N ILE A 176 13.44 -33.70 15.47
CA ILE A 176 12.23 -34.55 15.38
C ILE A 176 12.36 -35.67 14.35
N GLY A 177 13.57 -35.87 13.80
CA GLY A 177 13.89 -36.98 12.87
C GLY A 177 13.36 -36.75 11.45
N VAL A 178 13.17 -35.46 11.04
CA VAL A 178 12.72 -35.09 9.70
C VAL A 178 13.86 -34.44 8.96
N ASP A 179 14.29 -35.02 7.84
CA ASP A 179 15.27 -34.44 6.94
C ASP A 179 14.63 -33.23 6.22
N GLY A 180 15.14 -32.03 6.49
CA GLY A 180 14.63 -30.82 5.87
C GLY A 180 15.05 -30.71 4.40
N PRO A 181 14.21 -30.13 3.53
CA PRO A 181 14.57 -29.91 2.13
C PRO A 181 15.59 -28.80 1.97
N ASN A 182 16.18 -28.73 0.78
CA ASN A 182 16.93 -27.52 0.38
C ASN A 182 15.95 -26.37 0.07
N TRP A 183 15.77 -25.49 1.06
CA TRP A 183 14.80 -24.41 1.01
C TRP A 183 15.09 -23.38 -0.08
N LEU A 184 16.35 -23.09 -0.39
CA LEU A 184 16.77 -22.00 -1.26
C LEU A 184 17.18 -22.45 -2.67
N ARG A 185 17.48 -23.74 -2.86
CA ARG A 185 18.01 -24.28 -4.13
C ARG A 185 17.10 -25.28 -4.81
N GLY A 186 15.99 -25.69 -4.21
CA GLY A 186 14.97 -26.51 -4.87
C GLY A 186 14.04 -25.65 -5.71
N GLU A 187 13.62 -26.12 -6.89
CA GLU A 187 12.81 -25.32 -7.84
C GLU A 187 11.51 -24.81 -7.22
N THR A 188 10.80 -25.65 -6.49
CA THR A 188 9.54 -25.28 -5.84
C THR A 188 9.76 -24.64 -4.48
N THR A 189 10.70 -25.20 -3.70
CA THR A 189 10.96 -24.74 -2.33
C THR A 189 11.53 -23.33 -2.31
N ALA A 190 12.38 -22.95 -3.27
CA ALA A 190 12.97 -21.61 -3.35
C ALA A 190 11.87 -20.54 -3.48
N MET A 191 10.92 -20.72 -4.40
CA MET A 191 9.82 -19.76 -4.58
C MET A 191 8.93 -19.70 -3.33
N LEU A 192 8.57 -20.85 -2.74
CA LEU A 192 7.77 -20.91 -1.52
C LEU A 192 8.48 -20.23 -0.35
N SER A 193 9.78 -20.47 -0.18
CA SER A 193 10.59 -19.82 0.87
C SER A 193 10.57 -18.33 0.77
N VAL A 194 10.77 -17.78 -0.43
CA VAL A 194 10.73 -16.32 -0.64
C VAL A 194 9.33 -15.76 -0.34
N ILE A 195 8.26 -16.47 -0.76
CA ILE A 195 6.88 -16.08 -0.45
C ILE A 195 6.66 -16.06 1.07
N VAL A 196 7.05 -17.12 1.79
CA VAL A 196 6.90 -17.22 3.24
C VAL A 196 7.64 -16.08 3.95
N VAL A 197 8.91 -15.85 3.61
CA VAL A 197 9.72 -14.75 4.18
C VAL A 197 9.04 -13.40 3.99
N GLN A 198 8.46 -13.16 2.81
CA GLN A 198 7.77 -11.92 2.51
C GLN A 198 6.41 -11.80 3.18
N VAL A 199 5.66 -12.91 3.30
CA VAL A 199 4.40 -12.94 4.06
C VAL A 199 4.65 -12.56 5.51
N PHE A 200 5.63 -13.18 6.17
CA PHE A 200 5.98 -12.85 7.55
C PHE A 200 6.42 -11.38 7.72
N LYS A 201 7.09 -10.83 6.72
CA LYS A 201 7.50 -9.42 6.72
C LYS A 201 6.30 -8.46 6.71
N ASN A 202 5.28 -8.76 5.93
CA ASN A 202 4.21 -7.82 5.61
C ASN A 202 2.88 -8.10 6.33
N VAL A 203 2.68 -9.31 6.84
CA VAL A 203 1.39 -9.72 7.42
C VAL A 203 0.93 -8.83 8.55
N GLY A 204 1.85 -8.33 9.38
CA GLY A 204 1.54 -7.49 10.53
C GLY A 204 0.90 -6.16 10.16
N LEU A 205 1.37 -5.53 9.08
CA LEU A 205 0.78 -4.27 8.59
C LEU A 205 -0.67 -4.49 8.11
N ASN A 206 -0.88 -5.50 7.26
CA ASN A 206 -2.21 -5.81 6.74
C ASN A 206 -3.16 -6.29 7.85
N MET A 207 -2.66 -7.03 8.83
CA MET A 207 -3.41 -7.44 10.04
C MET A 207 -3.93 -6.21 10.81
N VAL A 208 -3.09 -5.17 11.01
CA VAL A 208 -3.51 -3.95 11.71
C VAL A 208 -4.57 -3.20 10.92
N LEU A 209 -4.43 -3.10 9.59
CA LEU A 209 -5.43 -2.46 8.73
C LEU A 209 -6.78 -3.21 8.79
N PHE A 210 -6.77 -4.54 8.70
CA PHE A 210 -7.99 -5.32 8.85
C PHE A 210 -8.58 -5.23 10.26
N LEU A 211 -7.75 -5.22 11.28
CA LEU A 211 -8.21 -5.07 12.66
C LEU A 211 -8.92 -3.72 12.87
N ALA A 212 -8.38 -2.64 12.34
CA ALA A 212 -9.00 -1.32 12.39
C ALA A 212 -10.36 -1.33 11.65
N ALA A 213 -10.43 -1.96 10.48
CA ALA A 213 -11.69 -2.09 9.74
C ALA A 213 -12.73 -2.93 10.49
N LEU A 214 -12.32 -4.05 11.11
CA LEU A 214 -13.21 -4.89 11.92
C LEU A 214 -13.78 -4.17 13.15
N GLN A 215 -13.00 -3.29 13.77
CA GLN A 215 -13.43 -2.47 14.90
C GLN A 215 -14.42 -1.37 14.50
N GLY A 216 -14.47 -1.02 13.22
CA GLY A 216 -15.44 -0.06 12.67
C GLY A 216 -16.81 -0.68 12.36
N VAL A 217 -16.96 -2.01 12.40
CA VAL A 217 -18.24 -2.68 12.12
C VAL A 217 -19.17 -2.52 13.32
N PRO A 218 -20.41 -1.98 13.16
CA PRO A 218 -21.36 -1.81 14.26
C PRO A 218 -21.73 -3.16 14.92
N ALA A 219 -21.69 -3.22 16.25
CA ALA A 219 -22.01 -4.42 17.02
C ALA A 219 -23.47 -4.87 16.83
N GLU A 220 -24.36 -3.88 16.65
CA GLU A 220 -25.80 -4.07 16.44
C GLU A 220 -26.12 -5.03 15.28
N LEU A 221 -25.31 -5.03 14.22
CA LEU A 221 -25.49 -5.94 13.08
C LEU A 221 -25.25 -7.40 13.46
N TYR A 222 -24.30 -7.64 14.35
CA TYR A 222 -24.02 -9.00 14.85
C TYR A 222 -25.09 -9.45 15.82
N GLU A 223 -25.58 -8.56 16.71
CA GLU A 223 -26.65 -8.84 17.65
C GLU A 223 -27.96 -9.18 16.92
N ALA A 224 -28.33 -8.38 15.91
CA ALA A 224 -29.48 -8.66 15.07
C ALA A 224 -29.38 -10.03 14.36
N ALA A 225 -28.21 -10.35 13.81
CA ALA A 225 -27.96 -11.61 13.14
C ALA A 225 -27.98 -12.82 14.12
N GLU A 226 -27.59 -12.63 15.38
CA GLU A 226 -27.70 -13.65 16.42
C GLU A 226 -29.17 -13.94 16.76
N VAL A 227 -30.01 -12.93 16.86
CA VAL A 227 -31.47 -13.07 17.06
C VAL A 227 -32.09 -13.83 15.90
N ASP A 228 -31.64 -13.59 14.65
CA ASP A 228 -32.08 -14.33 13.45
C ASP A 228 -31.48 -15.75 13.36
N GLY A 229 -30.69 -16.20 14.33
CA GLY A 229 -30.10 -17.55 14.36
C GLY A 229 -28.96 -17.75 13.38
N ALA A 230 -28.31 -16.66 12.90
CA ALA A 230 -27.18 -16.79 11.99
C ALA A 230 -25.92 -17.33 12.69
N SER A 231 -25.32 -18.39 12.13
CA SER A 231 -24.05 -18.91 12.63
C SER A 231 -22.89 -17.91 12.42
N ARG A 232 -21.84 -18.01 13.24
CA ARG A 232 -20.64 -17.12 13.15
C ARG A 232 -20.01 -17.10 11.75
N MET A 233 -19.99 -18.25 11.03
CA MET A 233 -19.49 -18.34 9.67
C MET A 233 -20.39 -17.56 8.69
N ARG A 234 -21.73 -17.59 8.90
CA ARG A 234 -22.67 -16.81 8.08
C ARG A 234 -22.53 -15.31 8.34
N GLN A 235 -22.37 -14.91 9.61
CA GLN A 235 -22.07 -13.52 9.99
C GLN A 235 -20.76 -13.04 9.34
N PHE A 236 -19.70 -13.86 9.39
CA PHE A 236 -18.41 -13.52 8.76
C PHE A 236 -18.55 -13.23 7.26
N TRP A 237 -19.17 -14.14 6.50
CA TRP A 237 -19.29 -13.97 5.05
C TRP A 237 -20.36 -12.98 4.61
N ARG A 238 -21.44 -12.78 5.40
CA ARG A 238 -22.56 -11.92 5.03
C ARG A 238 -22.53 -10.53 5.64
N ILE A 239 -21.83 -10.32 6.74
CA ILE A 239 -21.73 -9.04 7.43
C ILE A 239 -20.28 -8.56 7.40
N THR A 240 -19.37 -9.33 7.96
CA THR A 240 -17.98 -8.88 8.15
C THR A 240 -17.28 -8.59 6.82
N VAL A 241 -17.18 -9.60 5.95
CA VAL A 241 -16.45 -9.47 4.67
C VAL A 241 -17.00 -8.36 3.78
N PRO A 242 -18.32 -8.21 3.57
CA PRO A 242 -18.87 -7.10 2.79
C PRO A 242 -18.53 -5.73 3.40
N LEU A 243 -18.68 -5.55 4.71
CA LEU A 243 -18.43 -4.26 5.35
C LEU A 243 -16.97 -3.84 5.36
N ILE A 244 -16.02 -4.79 5.48
CA ILE A 244 -14.60 -4.50 5.38
C ILE A 244 -14.06 -4.58 3.95
N SER A 245 -14.90 -4.83 2.94
CA SER A 245 -14.49 -4.96 1.53
C SER A 245 -13.70 -3.77 0.99
N PRO A 246 -13.96 -2.50 1.39
CA PRO A 246 -13.09 -1.38 1.00
C PRO A 246 -11.65 -1.55 1.47
N THR A 247 -11.47 -2.05 2.70
CA THR A 247 -10.12 -2.29 3.26
C THR A 247 -9.46 -3.50 2.61
N ILE A 248 -10.22 -4.57 2.30
CA ILE A 248 -9.71 -5.74 1.56
C ILE A 248 -9.19 -5.28 0.19
N LEU A 249 -9.92 -4.44 -0.52
CA LEU A 249 -9.49 -3.91 -1.80
C LEU A 249 -8.24 -3.05 -1.67
N LEU A 250 -8.23 -2.12 -0.70
CA LEU A 250 -7.07 -1.25 -0.46
C LEU A 250 -5.80 -2.07 -0.16
N THR A 251 -5.90 -3.01 0.78
CA THR A 251 -4.76 -3.87 1.15
C THR A 251 -4.34 -4.77 -0.02
N SER A 252 -5.28 -5.26 -0.84
CA SER A 252 -4.96 -6.05 -2.03
C SER A 252 -4.19 -5.24 -3.06
N ILE A 253 -4.58 -3.98 -3.32
CA ILE A 253 -3.86 -3.09 -4.25
C ILE A 253 -2.43 -2.86 -3.75
N ILE A 254 -2.26 -2.48 -2.49
CA ILE A 254 -0.93 -2.23 -1.89
C ILE A 254 -0.07 -3.51 -1.97
N THR A 255 -0.64 -4.67 -1.65
CA THR A 255 0.10 -5.94 -1.65
C THR A 255 0.47 -6.38 -3.07
N VAL A 256 -0.43 -6.22 -4.06
CA VAL A 256 -0.13 -6.52 -5.47
C VAL A 256 0.98 -5.64 -6.00
N VAL A 257 0.88 -4.32 -5.81
CA VAL A 257 1.92 -3.38 -6.25
C VAL A 257 3.26 -3.71 -5.59
N GLY A 258 3.28 -3.96 -4.27
CA GLY A 258 4.48 -4.34 -3.53
C GLY A 258 5.07 -5.69 -3.97
N SER A 259 4.24 -6.66 -4.37
CA SER A 259 4.70 -7.96 -4.86
C SER A 259 5.41 -7.87 -6.21
N LEU A 260 4.93 -7.00 -7.10
CA LEU A 260 5.54 -6.78 -8.41
C LEU A 260 6.87 -6.01 -8.33
N GLN A 261 7.15 -5.34 -7.21
CA GLN A 261 8.36 -4.56 -6.98
C GLN A 261 9.38 -5.26 -6.06
N VAL A 262 9.19 -6.57 -5.78
CA VAL A 262 10.11 -7.33 -4.93
C VAL A 262 11.47 -7.46 -5.62
N PHE A 263 12.53 -7.15 -4.88
CA PHE A 263 13.92 -7.23 -5.36
C PHE A 263 14.85 -7.85 -4.31
N ALA A 264 14.96 -7.23 -3.14
CA ALA A 264 15.99 -7.55 -2.14
C ALA A 264 15.93 -9.02 -1.68
N GLN A 265 14.74 -9.57 -1.51
CA GLN A 265 14.55 -10.96 -1.10
C GLN A 265 15.08 -11.93 -2.16
N ILE A 266 14.79 -11.68 -3.42
CA ILE A 266 15.28 -12.50 -4.54
C ILE A 266 16.80 -12.36 -4.64
N ALA A 267 17.31 -11.13 -4.63
CA ALA A 267 18.74 -10.85 -4.78
C ALA A 267 19.59 -11.48 -3.67
N VAL A 268 19.10 -11.53 -2.44
CA VAL A 268 19.85 -12.01 -1.28
C VAL A 268 19.64 -13.51 -1.02
N LEU A 269 18.39 -14.03 -1.14
CA LEU A 269 18.08 -15.41 -0.78
C LEU A 269 18.43 -16.40 -1.90
N THR A 270 18.01 -16.11 -3.13
CA THR A 270 18.04 -17.09 -4.23
C THR A 270 18.85 -16.64 -5.43
N GLN A 271 19.12 -15.34 -5.56
CA GLN A 271 19.78 -14.76 -6.74
C GLN A 271 19.09 -15.14 -8.06
N GLY A 272 17.75 -15.29 -8.01
CA GLY A 272 16.93 -15.70 -9.15
C GLY A 272 16.84 -17.21 -9.38
N GLY A 273 17.67 -18.01 -8.70
CA GLY A 273 17.78 -19.47 -8.89
C GLY A 273 16.77 -20.32 -8.10
N PRO A 274 16.81 -21.65 -8.32
CA PRO A 274 17.60 -22.36 -9.34
C PRO A 274 17.11 -22.06 -10.77
N GLY A 275 18.02 -21.98 -11.71
CA GLY A 275 17.72 -21.53 -13.07
C GLY A 275 17.09 -20.14 -13.09
N THR A 276 15.84 -20.03 -13.54
CA THR A 276 15.04 -18.79 -13.50
C THR A 276 13.80 -18.88 -12.60
N SER A 277 13.72 -19.93 -11.75
CA SER A 277 12.51 -20.25 -10.99
C SER A 277 12.04 -19.15 -10.04
N THR A 278 12.97 -18.34 -9.52
CA THR A 278 12.67 -17.18 -8.66
C THR A 278 13.07 -15.84 -9.30
N THR A 279 13.46 -15.84 -10.58
CA THR A 279 13.78 -14.61 -11.30
C THR A 279 12.50 -13.82 -11.60
N VAL A 280 12.16 -12.89 -10.72
CA VAL A 280 11.03 -11.96 -10.94
C VAL A 280 11.45 -10.80 -11.82
N LEU A 281 10.48 -10.10 -12.41
CA LEU A 281 10.71 -9.07 -13.43
C LEU A 281 11.64 -7.94 -12.96
N VAL A 282 11.53 -7.48 -11.72
CA VAL A 282 12.44 -6.44 -11.17
C VAL A 282 13.87 -6.95 -11.02
N TYR A 283 14.04 -8.21 -10.61
CA TYR A 283 15.36 -8.79 -10.51
C TYR A 283 15.99 -9.02 -11.90
N TYR A 284 15.18 -9.46 -12.87
CA TYR A 284 15.61 -9.61 -14.26
C TYR A 284 16.02 -8.27 -14.88
N LEU A 285 15.22 -7.22 -14.67
CA LEU A 285 15.56 -5.85 -15.06
C LEU A 285 16.92 -5.41 -14.49
N TYR A 286 17.15 -5.69 -13.19
CA TYR A 286 18.42 -5.38 -12.55
C TYR A 286 19.59 -6.15 -13.19
N GLN A 287 19.41 -7.42 -13.48
CA GLN A 287 20.43 -8.22 -14.18
C GLN A 287 20.77 -7.62 -15.54
N GLN A 288 19.76 -7.33 -16.36
CA GLN A 288 19.97 -6.77 -17.69
C GLN A 288 20.64 -5.39 -17.64
N ALA A 289 20.13 -4.47 -16.81
CA ALA A 289 20.65 -3.12 -16.75
C ALA A 289 22.03 -3.03 -16.08
N PHE A 290 22.23 -3.68 -14.92
CA PHE A 290 23.39 -3.43 -14.07
C PHE A 290 24.43 -4.55 -14.06
N GLN A 291 24.03 -5.80 -14.32
CA GLN A 291 25.00 -6.90 -14.41
C GLN A 291 25.50 -7.09 -15.85
N PHE A 292 24.59 -6.99 -16.83
CA PHE A 292 24.93 -7.16 -18.25
C PHE A 292 25.13 -5.84 -18.98
N HIS A 293 24.86 -4.70 -18.34
CA HIS A 293 25.06 -3.34 -18.88
C HIS A 293 24.19 -3.02 -20.11
N HIS A 294 23.08 -3.74 -20.32
CA HIS A 294 22.09 -3.47 -21.35
C HIS A 294 21.07 -2.43 -20.85
N PHE A 295 21.49 -1.17 -20.73
CA PHE A 295 20.68 -0.12 -20.10
C PHE A 295 19.41 0.20 -20.89
N GLY A 296 19.48 0.22 -22.22
CA GLY A 296 18.31 0.45 -23.07
C GLY A 296 17.24 -0.64 -22.94
N TYR A 297 17.69 -1.89 -22.93
CA TYR A 297 16.80 -3.04 -22.70
C TYR A 297 16.24 -3.03 -21.25
N GLY A 298 17.06 -2.72 -20.26
CA GLY A 298 16.62 -2.55 -18.87
C GLY A 298 15.58 -1.45 -18.71
N ALA A 299 15.72 -0.33 -19.42
CA ALA A 299 14.73 0.73 -19.47
C ALA A 299 13.41 0.25 -20.09
N THR A 300 13.47 -0.56 -21.16
CA THR A 300 12.31 -1.18 -21.80
C THR A 300 11.58 -2.13 -20.85
N LEU A 301 12.32 -2.96 -20.10
CA LEU A 301 11.75 -3.81 -19.04
C LEU A 301 11.08 -2.98 -17.92
N SER A 302 11.65 -1.81 -17.58
CA SER A 302 11.05 -0.89 -16.60
C SER A 302 9.71 -0.34 -17.08
N ILE A 303 9.59 0.00 -18.38
CA ILE A 303 8.34 0.45 -18.98
C ILE A 303 7.32 -0.70 -19.01
N ALA A 304 7.74 -1.92 -19.34
CA ALA A 304 6.87 -3.10 -19.30
C ALA A 304 6.34 -3.36 -17.88
N LEU A 305 7.20 -3.29 -16.86
CA LEU A 305 6.78 -3.40 -15.46
C LEU A 305 5.78 -2.31 -15.09
N PHE A 306 6.07 -1.05 -15.46
CA PHE A 306 5.16 0.07 -15.19
C PHE A 306 3.79 -0.15 -15.85
N ALA A 307 3.76 -0.61 -17.10
CA ALA A 307 2.52 -0.90 -17.82
C ALA A 307 1.73 -2.03 -17.13
N ILE A 308 2.40 -3.10 -16.66
CA ILE A 308 1.77 -4.20 -15.92
C ILE A 308 1.16 -3.69 -14.61
N VAL A 309 1.92 -2.94 -13.81
CA VAL A 309 1.46 -2.37 -12.53
C VAL A 309 0.26 -1.45 -12.76
N LEU A 310 0.34 -0.57 -13.76
CA LEU A 310 -0.74 0.34 -14.11
C LEU A 310 -2.00 -0.40 -14.56
N ALA A 311 -1.87 -1.40 -15.45
CA ALA A 311 -2.98 -2.21 -15.93
C ALA A 311 -3.68 -2.95 -14.78
N LEU A 312 -2.91 -3.59 -13.89
CA LEU A 312 -3.46 -4.28 -12.73
C LEU A 312 -4.14 -3.32 -11.75
N THR A 313 -3.54 -2.15 -11.50
CA THR A 313 -4.13 -1.13 -10.62
C THR A 313 -5.45 -0.59 -11.20
N VAL A 314 -5.49 -0.31 -12.50
CA VAL A 314 -6.72 0.13 -13.18
C VAL A 314 -7.78 -0.97 -13.15
N LEU A 315 -7.40 -2.23 -13.37
CA LEU A 315 -8.31 -3.37 -13.28
C LEU A 315 -8.91 -3.49 -11.86
N GLN A 316 -8.08 -3.46 -10.83
CA GLN A 316 -8.54 -3.49 -9.43
C GLN A 316 -9.45 -2.30 -9.10
N TRP A 317 -9.13 -1.11 -9.60
CA TRP A 317 -9.95 0.09 -9.42
C TRP A 317 -11.33 -0.05 -10.10
N GLN A 318 -11.38 -0.62 -11.30
CA GLN A 318 -12.66 -0.89 -11.99
C GLN A 318 -13.50 -1.93 -11.25
N MET A 319 -12.85 -2.96 -10.67
CA MET A 319 -13.54 -3.98 -9.87
C MET A 319 -14.17 -3.39 -8.60
N ARG A 320 -13.68 -2.26 -8.09
CA ARG A 320 -14.23 -1.57 -6.91
C ARG A 320 -15.74 -1.38 -7.00
N LYS A 321 -16.25 -0.98 -8.16
CA LYS A 321 -17.69 -0.71 -8.36
C LYS A 321 -18.58 -1.94 -8.17
N ARG A 322 -18.01 -3.15 -8.27
CA ARG A 322 -18.75 -4.42 -8.14
C ARG A 322 -18.58 -5.08 -6.78
N TRP A 323 -17.47 -4.80 -6.08
CA TRP A 323 -17.06 -5.55 -4.89
C TRP A 323 -17.13 -4.75 -3.59
N VAL A 324 -17.13 -3.43 -3.68
CA VAL A 324 -17.14 -2.57 -2.49
C VAL A 324 -18.57 -2.20 -2.14
N PHE A 325 -18.98 -2.54 -0.92
CA PHE A 325 -20.23 -2.13 -0.34
C PHE A 325 -20.15 -0.62 -0.04
N HIS A 326 -21.07 0.16 -0.60
CA HIS A 326 -21.21 1.59 -0.29
C HIS A 326 -22.43 1.74 0.61
N GLU A 327 -22.25 2.25 1.80
CA GLU A 327 -23.35 2.83 2.55
C GLU A 327 -23.84 4.07 1.77
N SER A 328 -25.01 3.97 1.17
CA SER A 328 -25.72 5.07 0.51
C SER A 328 -26.65 5.77 1.50
#